data_3b8775b4213eac453d87c0c5a904a424
#
_entry.id   3b8775b4213eac453d87c0c5a904a424
#
_cell.length_a   1.000
_cell.length_b   1.000
_cell.length_c   1.000
_cell.angle_alpha   90.00
_cell.angle_beta   90.00
_cell.angle_gamma   90.00
#
_symmetry.space_group_name_H-M   'P 1'
#
loop_
_entity.id
_entity.type
_entity.pdbx_description
1 polymer ?
#
loop_
_entity_poly.entity_id
_entity_poly.type
_entity_poly.pdbx_seq_one_letter_code
_entity_poly.pdbx_strand_id
1 'polypeptide(L)'
;VLSRDGNPEIYVMDMGSRQLRRVTNQPSIDTEPFWGKDGQTLYFTSDRSGKPQIYKTNINGGSAERVTFIGNYNANPKLSADEKTLVMIHRQDGYTVFKVAAQDLQRGNLRILSDTSLDESPTVAPNGTMVIYATRQQGRGVLVLASTNGRVRLPLPTAQGEVREPSWSPYLN
;
A
#
# COMPACT_ATOMS: atom_id res chain seq x y z
N VAL A 1 2.03 -6.32 -12.28
CA VAL A 1 0.61 -6.49 -12.68
C VAL A 1 0.52 -6.54 -14.20
N LEU A 2 -0.19 -7.51 -14.74
CA LEU A 2 -0.41 -7.65 -16.18
C LEU A 2 -1.89 -7.99 -16.42
N SER A 3 -2.43 -7.48 -17.54
CA SER A 3 -3.83 -7.76 -17.98
C SER A 3 -3.87 -8.71 -19.20
N ARG A 4 -2.84 -9.56 -19.39
CA ARG A 4 -2.71 -10.42 -20.58
C ARG A 4 -3.78 -11.49 -20.69
N ASP A 5 -4.39 -11.87 -19.59
CA ASP A 5 -5.36 -12.97 -19.52
C ASP A 5 -6.80 -12.46 -19.21
N GLY A 6 -7.08 -11.17 -19.55
CA GLY A 6 -8.43 -10.56 -19.50
C GLY A 6 -8.56 -9.41 -18.50
N ASN A 7 -8.17 -9.61 -17.25
CA ASN A 7 -8.21 -8.61 -16.19
C ASN A 7 -6.81 -8.43 -15.54
N PRO A 8 -6.60 -7.33 -14.78
CA PRO A 8 -5.36 -7.12 -14.04
C PRO A 8 -5.12 -8.22 -13.00
N GLU A 9 -3.98 -8.89 -13.12
CA GLU A 9 -3.55 -9.96 -12.23
C GLU A 9 -2.10 -9.80 -11.82
N ILE A 10 -1.72 -10.45 -10.74
CA ILE A 10 -0.34 -10.40 -10.22
C ILE A 10 0.48 -11.53 -10.83
N TYR A 11 1.66 -11.16 -11.30
CA TYR A 11 2.65 -12.07 -11.85
C TYR A 11 3.98 -11.86 -11.14
N VAL A 12 4.73 -12.93 -10.99
CA VAL A 12 6.13 -12.92 -10.52
C VAL A 12 7.02 -13.37 -11.68
N MET A 13 8.10 -12.64 -11.90
CA MET A 13 9.12 -12.99 -12.89
C MET A 13 10.41 -13.38 -12.17
N ASP A 14 10.94 -14.53 -12.52
CA ASP A 14 12.30 -14.91 -12.14
C ASP A 14 13.32 -14.10 -12.94
N MET A 15 14.20 -13.37 -12.28
CA MET A 15 15.13 -12.44 -12.95
C MET A 15 16.25 -13.16 -13.68
N GLY A 16 16.60 -14.38 -13.31
CA GLY A 16 17.63 -15.18 -13.98
C GLY A 16 17.13 -15.84 -15.26
N SER A 17 16.03 -16.59 -15.15
CA SER A 17 15.42 -17.32 -16.26
C SER A 17 14.45 -16.47 -17.09
N ARG A 18 14.01 -15.31 -16.58
CA ARG A 18 12.95 -14.45 -17.13
C ARG A 18 11.61 -15.16 -17.29
N GLN A 19 11.43 -16.28 -16.62
CA GLN A 19 10.15 -16.97 -16.61
C GLN A 19 9.12 -16.17 -15.81
N LEU A 20 7.95 -15.98 -16.41
CA LEU A 20 6.82 -15.29 -15.83
C LEU A 20 5.80 -16.31 -15.31
N ARG A 21 5.40 -16.16 -14.04
CA ARG A 21 4.39 -17.00 -13.42
C ARG A 21 3.24 -16.16 -12.89
N ARG A 22 2.02 -16.51 -13.25
CA ARG A 22 0.80 -15.92 -12.71
C ARG A 22 0.60 -16.38 -11.26
N VAL A 23 0.34 -15.44 -10.36
CA VAL A 23 0.11 -15.71 -8.93
C VAL A 23 -1.38 -15.68 -8.59
N THR A 24 -2.10 -14.69 -9.14
CA THR A 24 -3.56 -14.59 -8.95
C THR A 24 -4.32 -14.95 -10.22
N ASN A 25 -5.51 -15.54 -10.06
CA ASN A 25 -6.39 -15.95 -11.16
C ASN A 25 -7.85 -15.84 -10.68
N GLN A 26 -8.40 -14.64 -10.74
CA GLN A 26 -9.77 -14.35 -10.31
C GLN A 26 -10.42 -13.35 -11.28
N PRO A 27 -11.76 -13.30 -11.40
CA PRO A 27 -12.45 -12.27 -12.20
C PRO A 27 -12.26 -10.85 -11.66
N SER A 28 -11.76 -10.69 -10.43
CA SER A 28 -11.49 -9.43 -9.77
C SER A 28 -10.25 -8.73 -10.31
N ILE A 29 -10.12 -7.45 -10.01
CA ILE A 29 -8.93 -6.64 -10.30
C ILE A 29 -7.93 -6.82 -9.16
N ASP A 30 -6.77 -7.42 -9.45
CA ASP A 30 -5.68 -7.62 -8.51
C ASP A 30 -4.49 -6.73 -8.88
N THR A 31 -4.13 -5.78 -8.00
CA THR A 31 -3.15 -4.72 -8.29
C THR A 31 -2.27 -4.40 -7.08
N GLU A 32 -1.27 -3.53 -7.29
CA GLU A 32 -0.43 -2.95 -6.24
C GLU A 32 0.23 -4.00 -5.33
N PRO A 33 0.94 -5.01 -5.89
CA PRO A 33 1.58 -6.02 -5.07
C PRO A 33 2.71 -5.44 -4.24
N PHE A 34 2.85 -5.97 -3.03
CA PHE A 34 3.93 -5.68 -2.10
C PHE A 34 4.45 -6.97 -1.48
N TRP A 35 5.77 -7.13 -1.42
CA TRP A 35 6.40 -8.32 -0.86
C TRP A 35 6.35 -8.35 0.65
N GLY A 36 5.99 -9.49 1.21
CA GLY A 36 6.30 -9.83 2.59
C GLY A 36 7.81 -10.07 2.78
N LYS A 37 8.26 -9.92 4.02
CA LYS A 37 9.67 -10.08 4.40
C LYS A 37 10.23 -11.49 4.14
N ASP A 38 9.36 -12.50 4.15
CA ASP A 38 9.69 -13.88 3.89
C ASP A 38 10.06 -14.17 2.42
N GLY A 39 9.85 -13.19 1.52
CA GLY A 39 10.05 -13.34 0.08
C GLY A 39 9.13 -14.36 -0.59
N GLN A 40 8.09 -14.82 0.10
CA GLN A 40 7.11 -15.78 -0.41
C GLN A 40 5.66 -15.29 -0.32
N THR A 41 5.38 -14.34 0.56
CA THR A 41 4.06 -13.75 0.71
C THR A 41 3.96 -12.48 -0.11
N LEU A 42 2.85 -12.31 -0.84
CA LEU A 42 2.48 -11.05 -1.50
C LEU A 42 1.22 -10.49 -0.87
N TYR A 43 1.29 -9.23 -0.50
CA TYR A 43 0.13 -8.40 -0.15
C TYR A 43 -0.29 -7.62 -1.39
N PHE A 44 -1.57 -7.45 -1.62
CA PHE A 44 -2.07 -6.78 -2.82
C PHE A 44 -3.47 -6.21 -2.61
N THR A 45 -3.85 -5.29 -3.47
CA THR A 45 -5.20 -4.74 -3.53
C THR A 45 -6.06 -5.62 -4.43
N SER A 46 -7.26 -5.96 -3.97
CA SER A 46 -8.25 -6.73 -4.73
C SER A 46 -9.67 -6.27 -4.45
N ASP A 47 -10.50 -6.21 -5.48
CA ASP A 47 -11.94 -5.91 -5.36
C ASP A 47 -12.83 -7.17 -5.30
N ARG A 48 -12.25 -8.36 -5.09
CA ARG A 48 -12.94 -9.66 -5.06
C ARG A 48 -14.09 -9.75 -4.05
N SER A 49 -14.12 -8.88 -3.03
CA SER A 49 -15.24 -8.75 -2.08
C SER A 49 -16.20 -7.62 -2.43
N GLY A 50 -16.18 -7.12 -3.67
CA GLY A 50 -17.05 -6.05 -4.19
C GLY A 50 -16.48 -4.62 -4.02
N LYS A 51 -15.49 -4.43 -3.15
CA LYS A 51 -14.77 -3.16 -2.95
C LYS A 51 -13.29 -3.45 -2.69
N PRO A 52 -12.37 -2.53 -3.09
CA PRO A 52 -10.94 -2.73 -2.88
C PRO A 52 -10.59 -2.96 -1.42
N GLN A 53 -9.89 -4.05 -1.16
CA GLN A 53 -9.37 -4.44 0.15
C GLN A 53 -7.97 -5.03 -0.02
N ILE A 54 -7.20 -5.09 1.05
CA ILE A 54 -5.90 -5.73 1.04
C ILE A 54 -6.07 -7.24 1.30
N TYR A 55 -5.44 -8.01 0.45
CA TYR A 55 -5.31 -9.46 0.53
C TYR A 55 -3.86 -9.87 0.58
N LYS A 56 -3.58 -11.07 1.04
CA LYS A 56 -2.28 -11.72 0.94
C LYS A 56 -2.40 -13.12 0.36
N THR A 57 -1.37 -13.59 -0.32
CA THR A 57 -1.27 -14.95 -0.86
C THR A 57 0.19 -15.37 -0.93
N ASN A 58 0.44 -16.68 -1.07
CA ASN A 58 1.78 -17.18 -1.36
C ASN A 58 2.11 -16.98 -2.85
N ILE A 59 3.37 -16.70 -3.18
CA ILE A 59 3.83 -16.54 -4.57
C ILE A 59 3.62 -17.79 -5.43
N ASN A 60 3.55 -18.97 -4.81
CA ASN A 60 3.28 -20.22 -5.51
C ASN A 60 1.79 -20.43 -5.85
N GLY A 61 0.96 -19.44 -5.55
CA GLY A 61 -0.48 -19.48 -5.72
C GLY A 61 -1.20 -20.05 -4.50
N GLY A 62 -2.50 -20.21 -4.62
CA GLY A 62 -3.40 -20.67 -3.55
C GLY A 62 -4.52 -19.67 -3.29
N SER A 63 -5.32 -19.93 -2.25
CA SER A 63 -6.39 -19.02 -1.85
C SER A 63 -5.81 -17.75 -1.22
N ALA A 64 -6.29 -16.60 -1.67
CA ALA A 64 -5.92 -15.32 -1.05
C ALA A 64 -6.74 -15.09 0.23
N GLU A 65 -6.06 -14.66 1.28
CA GLU A 65 -6.64 -14.30 2.57
C GLU A 65 -6.84 -12.79 2.67
N ARG A 66 -8.03 -12.35 3.09
CA ARG A 66 -8.32 -10.93 3.32
C ARG A 66 -7.64 -10.44 4.60
N VAL A 67 -6.99 -9.27 4.51
CA VAL A 67 -6.22 -8.66 5.61
C VAL A 67 -6.97 -7.49 6.24
N THR A 68 -7.72 -6.71 5.45
CA THR A 68 -8.40 -5.49 5.92
C THR A 68 -9.92 -5.65 5.95
N PHE A 69 -10.55 -5.17 7.03
CA PHE A 69 -11.99 -5.30 7.28
C PHE A 69 -12.66 -3.98 7.68
N ILE A 70 -11.87 -2.94 8.01
CA ILE A 70 -12.36 -1.62 8.41
C ILE A 70 -12.43 -0.73 7.18
N GLY A 71 -13.56 -0.04 7.00
CA GLY A 71 -13.81 0.86 5.87
C GLY A 71 -14.18 0.15 4.57
N ASN A 72 -14.55 0.95 3.58
CA ASN A 72 -15.03 0.45 2.29
C ASN A 72 -14.00 0.51 1.17
N TYR A 73 -12.78 0.97 1.46
CA TYR A 73 -11.68 1.01 0.51
C TYR A 73 -10.35 0.93 1.25
N ASN A 74 -9.54 -0.05 0.89
CA ASN A 74 -8.17 -0.20 1.35
C ASN A 74 -7.31 -0.64 0.17
N ALA A 75 -6.25 0.13 -0.14
CA ALA A 75 -5.42 -0.08 -1.32
C ALA A 75 -3.95 0.31 -1.08
N ASN A 76 -3.07 -0.08 -1.96
CA ASN A 76 -1.65 0.26 -1.97
C ASN A 76 -0.93 -0.15 -0.66
N PRO A 77 -0.89 -1.46 -0.34
CA PRO A 77 -0.31 -1.95 0.91
C PRO A 77 1.20 -1.72 0.97
N LYS A 78 1.67 -1.27 2.13
CA LYS A 78 3.09 -1.20 2.50
C LYS A 78 3.24 -1.71 3.92
N LEU A 79 4.20 -2.60 4.15
CA LEU A 79 4.47 -3.14 5.48
C LEU A 79 5.68 -2.47 6.11
N SER A 80 5.64 -2.32 7.42
CA SER A 80 6.85 -2.07 8.20
C SER A 80 7.80 -3.26 8.13
N ALA A 81 9.10 -3.05 8.33
CA ALA A 81 10.11 -4.11 8.25
C ALA A 81 9.90 -5.28 9.24
N ASP A 82 9.21 -5.02 10.35
CA ASP A 82 8.81 -6.05 11.34
C ASP A 82 7.46 -6.70 11.03
N GLU A 83 6.78 -6.28 9.95
CA GLU A 83 5.46 -6.74 9.49
C GLU A 83 4.32 -6.59 10.52
N LYS A 84 4.49 -5.71 11.51
CA LYS A 84 3.44 -5.46 12.50
C LYS A 84 2.49 -4.34 12.09
N THR A 85 2.93 -3.46 11.19
CA THR A 85 2.15 -2.32 10.73
C THR A 85 1.95 -2.39 9.23
N LEU A 86 0.68 -2.37 8.82
CA LEU A 86 0.26 -2.20 7.44
C LEU A 86 -0.11 -0.72 7.22
N VAL A 87 0.57 -0.06 6.29
CA VAL A 87 0.21 1.29 5.82
C VAL A 87 -0.49 1.16 4.48
N MET A 88 -1.52 1.96 4.25
CA MET A 88 -2.37 1.86 3.07
C MET A 88 -3.12 3.17 2.79
N ILE A 89 -3.66 3.30 1.61
CA ILE A 89 -4.73 4.25 1.30
C ILE A 89 -6.04 3.68 1.81
N HIS A 90 -6.75 4.44 2.60
CA HIS A 90 -7.98 4.04 3.29
C HIS A 90 -9.11 5.02 3.04
N ARG A 91 -10.33 4.52 2.94
CA ARG A 91 -11.56 5.31 2.99
C ARG A 91 -12.55 4.66 3.94
N GLN A 92 -12.99 5.45 4.91
CA GLN A 92 -13.99 5.04 5.89
C GLN A 92 -15.39 4.97 5.25
N ASP A 93 -16.24 4.10 5.75
CA ASP A 93 -17.65 4.04 5.33
C ASP A 93 -18.35 5.37 5.53
N GLY A 94 -19.12 5.80 4.52
CA GLY A 94 -19.83 7.07 4.52
C GLY A 94 -18.99 8.30 4.14
N TYR A 95 -17.67 8.14 3.94
CA TYR A 95 -16.79 9.22 3.52
C TYR A 95 -16.37 9.08 2.05
N THR A 96 -16.06 10.21 1.41
CA THR A 96 -15.60 10.28 0.01
C THR A 96 -14.10 10.51 -0.14
N VAL A 97 -13.42 10.83 0.97
CA VAL A 97 -12.00 11.22 0.98
C VAL A 97 -11.11 10.01 1.23
N PHE A 98 -9.99 9.97 0.54
CA PHE A 98 -8.94 8.98 0.73
C PHE A 98 -7.90 9.52 1.70
N LYS A 99 -7.46 8.68 2.63
CA LYS A 99 -6.50 9.00 3.68
C LYS A 99 -5.38 7.98 3.71
N VAL A 100 -4.21 8.39 4.14
CA VAL A 100 -3.19 7.43 4.57
C VAL A 100 -3.55 6.93 5.96
N ALA A 101 -3.58 5.60 6.11
CA ALA A 101 -3.84 4.94 7.40
C ALA A 101 -2.77 3.90 7.72
N ALA A 102 -2.57 3.66 9.00
CA ALA A 102 -1.77 2.55 9.54
C ALA A 102 -2.66 1.62 10.33
N GLN A 103 -2.55 0.32 10.09
CA GLN A 103 -3.23 -0.73 10.83
C GLN A 103 -2.21 -1.59 11.56
N ASP A 104 -2.41 -1.78 12.87
CA ASP A 104 -1.69 -2.79 13.66
C ASP A 104 -2.22 -4.18 13.28
N LEU A 105 -1.39 -5.01 12.67
CA LEU A 105 -1.81 -6.34 12.19
C LEU A 105 -2.01 -7.36 13.30
N GLN A 106 -1.49 -7.11 14.51
CA GLN A 106 -1.68 -7.99 15.65
C GLN A 106 -2.96 -7.66 16.43
N ARG A 107 -3.26 -6.34 16.58
CA ARG A 107 -4.39 -5.85 17.37
C ARG A 107 -5.61 -5.45 16.54
N GLY A 108 -5.43 -5.29 15.22
CA GLY A 108 -6.48 -4.84 14.30
C GLY A 108 -6.79 -3.34 14.37
N ASN A 109 -6.14 -2.57 15.24
CA ASN A 109 -6.40 -1.14 15.41
C ASN A 109 -5.95 -0.35 14.18
N LEU A 110 -6.84 0.48 13.64
CA LEU A 110 -6.57 1.38 12.52
C LEU A 110 -6.41 2.82 13.02
N ARG A 111 -5.42 3.52 12.48
CA ARG A 111 -5.14 4.93 12.77
C ARG A 111 -4.97 5.70 11.47
N ILE A 112 -5.67 6.84 11.36
CA ILE A 112 -5.49 7.77 10.25
C ILE A 112 -4.22 8.60 10.49
N LEU A 113 -3.34 8.64 9.49
CA LEU A 113 -2.06 9.36 9.55
C LEU A 113 -2.10 10.72 8.87
N SER A 114 -3.03 10.92 7.93
CA SER A 114 -3.15 12.15 7.14
C SER A 114 -4.37 13.00 7.54
N ASP A 115 -4.26 14.31 7.32
CA ASP A 115 -5.36 15.27 7.48
C ASP A 115 -5.84 15.87 6.15
N THR A 116 -5.17 15.54 5.07
CA THR A 116 -5.48 15.91 3.68
C THR A 116 -6.53 14.97 3.07
N SER A 117 -7.00 15.24 1.85
CA SER A 117 -8.14 14.52 1.24
C SER A 117 -7.83 13.81 -0.08
N LEU A 118 -6.64 14.02 -0.63
CA LEU A 118 -6.19 13.46 -1.91
C LEU A 118 -4.82 12.80 -1.70
N ASP A 119 -4.76 11.86 -0.77
CA ASP A 119 -3.52 11.20 -0.40
C ASP A 119 -3.27 10.01 -1.31
N GLU A 120 -2.01 9.82 -1.70
CA GLU A 120 -1.58 8.76 -2.60
C GLU A 120 -0.17 8.26 -2.28
N SER A 121 0.13 7.06 -2.75
CA SER A 121 1.49 6.48 -2.79
C SER A 121 2.25 6.52 -1.45
N PRO A 122 1.68 6.03 -0.34
CA PRO A 122 2.41 5.97 0.92
C PRO A 122 3.58 5.00 0.84
N THR A 123 4.69 5.33 1.49
CA THR A 123 5.84 4.44 1.66
C THR A 123 6.36 4.51 3.09
N VAL A 124 6.77 3.37 3.65
CA VAL A 124 7.21 3.23 5.03
C VAL A 124 8.73 3.27 5.10
N ALA A 125 9.27 4.06 6.04
CA ALA A 125 10.70 4.10 6.30
C ALA A 125 11.23 2.71 6.74
N PRO A 126 12.49 2.37 6.44
CA PRO A 126 13.08 1.08 6.82
C PRO A 126 13.01 0.76 8.32
N ASN A 127 13.01 1.79 9.18
CA ASN A 127 12.86 1.63 10.63
C ASN A 127 11.40 1.47 11.09
N GLY A 128 10.41 1.54 10.18
CA GLY A 128 8.99 1.38 10.48
C GLY A 128 8.32 2.53 11.23
N THR A 129 9.05 3.62 11.53
CA THR A 129 8.54 4.70 12.40
C THR A 129 7.90 5.86 11.64
N MET A 130 8.25 6.02 10.37
CA MET A 130 7.81 7.13 9.52
C MET A 130 7.21 6.63 8.21
N VAL A 131 6.32 7.45 7.67
CA VAL A 131 5.69 7.28 6.35
C VAL A 131 5.86 8.56 5.58
N ILE A 132 6.24 8.49 4.31
CA ILE A 132 6.10 9.60 3.36
C ILE A 132 4.95 9.25 2.43
N TYR A 133 4.12 10.23 2.13
CA TYR A 133 3.04 10.11 1.15
C TYR A 133 2.92 11.39 0.33
N ALA A 134 2.36 11.27 -0.87
CA ALA A 134 2.01 12.42 -1.68
C ALA A 134 0.57 12.86 -1.39
N THR A 135 0.33 14.16 -1.46
CA THR A 135 -0.99 14.77 -1.35
C THR A 135 -1.06 16.06 -2.13
N ARG A 136 -2.23 16.69 -2.18
CA ARG A 136 -2.39 18.01 -2.80
C ARG A 136 -2.69 19.06 -1.74
N GLN A 137 -1.92 20.14 -1.77
CA GLN A 137 -2.16 21.35 -0.98
C GLN A 137 -2.18 22.55 -1.91
N GLN A 138 -3.24 23.36 -1.85
CA GLN A 138 -3.45 24.53 -2.71
C GLN A 138 -3.26 24.23 -4.21
N GLY A 139 -3.74 23.06 -4.66
CA GLY A 139 -3.65 22.61 -6.05
C GLY A 139 -2.31 22.04 -6.49
N ARG A 140 -1.28 22.01 -5.63
CA ARG A 140 0.04 21.46 -5.92
C ARG A 140 0.28 20.12 -5.24
N GLY A 141 0.99 19.23 -5.92
CA GLY A 141 1.48 17.99 -5.33
C GLY A 141 2.60 18.29 -4.33
N VAL A 142 2.45 17.81 -3.11
CA VAL A 142 3.43 17.95 -2.02
C VAL A 142 3.66 16.60 -1.34
N LEU A 143 4.85 16.41 -0.77
CA LEU A 143 5.12 15.26 0.09
C LEU A 143 4.90 15.62 1.54
N VAL A 144 4.34 14.70 2.30
CA VAL A 144 4.17 14.83 3.75
C VAL A 144 4.84 13.66 4.44
N LEU A 145 5.64 13.98 5.45
CA LEU A 145 6.22 13.02 6.38
C LEU A 145 5.28 12.88 7.58
N ALA A 146 4.86 11.66 7.90
CA ALA A 146 4.04 11.37 9.08
C ALA A 146 4.67 10.24 9.90
N SER A 147 4.53 10.31 11.24
CA SER A 147 4.92 9.18 12.07
C SER A 147 3.83 8.11 12.09
N THR A 148 4.22 6.83 12.11
CA THR A 148 3.28 5.69 12.15
C THR A 148 2.39 5.68 13.41
N ASN A 149 2.82 6.35 14.47
CA ASN A 149 2.00 6.56 15.67
C ASN A 149 1.04 7.76 15.55
N GLY A 150 1.03 8.50 14.43
CA GLY A 150 0.13 9.62 14.15
C GLY A 150 0.42 10.92 14.90
N ARG A 151 1.54 11.03 15.62
CA ARG A 151 1.86 12.20 16.46
C ARG A 151 2.56 13.32 15.70
N VAL A 152 3.23 13.00 14.61
CA VAL A 152 4.02 13.96 13.81
C VAL A 152 3.47 13.98 12.39
N ARG A 153 3.30 15.16 11.84
CA ARG A 153 3.07 15.44 10.42
C ARG A 153 3.85 16.65 10.02
N LEU A 154 4.60 16.54 8.94
CA LEU A 154 5.46 17.61 8.47
C LEU A 154 5.43 17.65 6.94
N PRO A 155 4.88 18.69 6.31
CA PRO A 155 5.05 18.91 4.88
C PRO A 155 6.54 19.05 4.56
N LEU A 156 6.99 18.32 3.53
CA LEU A 156 8.36 18.46 3.06
C LEU A 156 8.45 19.64 2.09
N PRO A 157 9.46 20.50 2.22
CA PRO A 157 9.61 21.63 1.32
C PRO A 157 9.84 21.16 -0.11
N THR A 158 9.03 21.66 -1.04
CA THR A 158 9.20 21.46 -2.48
C THR A 158 9.46 22.81 -3.13
N ALA A 159 10.59 22.95 -3.80
CA ALA A 159 10.98 24.24 -4.37
C ALA A 159 10.11 24.62 -5.58
N GLN A 160 9.85 23.70 -6.51
CA GLN A 160 9.01 23.93 -7.70
C GLN A 160 8.48 22.59 -8.24
N GLY A 161 7.35 22.63 -8.97
CA GLY A 161 6.77 21.46 -9.64
C GLY A 161 5.81 20.65 -8.79
N GLU A 162 5.39 19.49 -9.32
CA GLU A 162 4.61 18.47 -8.61
C GLU A 162 5.51 17.32 -8.20
N VAL A 163 5.29 16.78 -6.99
CA VAL A 163 5.99 15.62 -6.47
C VAL A 163 5.00 14.51 -6.17
N ARG A 164 5.36 13.28 -6.56
CA ARG A 164 4.53 12.08 -6.43
C ARG A 164 5.39 10.84 -6.20
N GLU A 165 4.78 9.75 -5.81
CA GLU A 165 5.36 8.41 -5.72
C GLU A 165 6.70 8.36 -4.96
N PRO A 166 6.73 8.85 -3.70
CA PRO A 166 7.94 8.81 -2.90
C PRO A 166 8.40 7.37 -2.65
N SER A 167 9.70 7.19 -2.49
CA SER A 167 10.27 5.92 -2.07
C SER A 167 11.40 6.15 -1.09
N TRP A 168 11.50 5.30 -0.08
CA TRP A 168 12.65 5.25 0.82
C TRP A 168 13.77 4.42 0.22
N SER A 169 15.00 4.86 0.41
CA SER A 169 16.16 3.97 0.22
C SER A 169 16.23 2.97 1.39
N PRO A 170 16.78 1.75 1.17
CA PRO A 170 17.20 0.92 2.28
C PRO A 170 18.28 1.62 3.10
N TYR A 171 18.59 1.09 4.29
CA TYR A 171 19.74 1.57 5.04
C TYR A 171 21.00 1.46 4.17
N LEU A 172 21.75 2.54 4.10
CA LEU A 172 23.11 2.50 3.54
C LEU A 172 24.00 1.87 4.62
N ASN A 173 24.57 0.73 4.34
CA ASN A 173 25.59 0.09 5.18
C ASN A 173 26.93 0.81 5.00
#